data_d933d2a1356053f4e776d9d5288739b8
#
_entry.id   d933d2a1356053f4e776d9d5288739b8
#
_cell.length_a   1.000
_cell.length_b   1.000
_cell.length_c   1.000
_cell.angle_alpha   90.00
_cell.angle_beta   90.00
_cell.angle_gamma   90.00
#
_symmetry.space_group_name_H-M   'P 1'
#
loop_
_entity.id
_entity.type
_entity.pdbx_description
1 polymer ?
#
loop_
_entity_poly.entity_id
_entity_poly.type
_entity_poly.pdbx_seq_one_letter_code
_entity_poly.pdbx_strand_id
1 'polypeptide(L)'
;MREELRDPLRLDHIKDAIERLLEFDSQSPLEGIGERDLRYYGAVKLIEIIGEAAYKLTNEFKERHSETPWKLIINMRHVLEHGYFQISKENIIRTVSLYYS
;
A
#
# COMPACT_ATOMS: atom_id res chain seq x y z
N MET A 1 8.74 -0.42 -24.34
CA MET A 1 7.73 -1.35 -23.79
C MET A 1 6.50 -0.58 -23.35
N ARG A 2 5.33 -1.08 -23.70
CA ARG A 2 4.09 -0.45 -23.28
C ARG A 2 3.92 -0.59 -21.76
N GLU A 3 3.43 0.46 -21.11
CA GLU A 3 3.20 0.44 -19.67
C GLU A 3 2.24 -0.66 -19.23
N GLU A 4 1.20 -0.94 -20.02
CA GLU A 4 0.23 -1.98 -19.69
C GLU A 4 0.84 -3.38 -19.60
N LEU A 5 1.97 -3.62 -20.29
CA LEU A 5 2.69 -4.89 -20.20
C LEU A 5 3.42 -5.04 -18.86
N ARG A 6 3.55 -3.95 -18.12
CA ARG A 6 4.19 -3.95 -16.81
C ARG A 6 3.19 -4.05 -15.66
N ASP A 7 1.89 -3.94 -15.95
CA ASP A 7 0.87 -4.01 -14.91
C ASP A 7 0.97 -5.29 -14.06
N PRO A 8 1.17 -6.49 -14.65
CA PRO A 8 1.31 -7.70 -13.82
C PRO A 8 2.48 -7.62 -12.85
N LEU A 9 3.61 -7.04 -13.27
CA LEU A 9 4.76 -6.89 -12.38
C LEU A 9 4.43 -5.95 -11.21
N ARG A 10 3.74 -4.86 -11.50
CA ARG A 10 3.34 -3.90 -10.46
C ARG A 10 2.34 -4.51 -9.49
N LEU A 11 1.43 -5.33 -9.98
CA LEU A 11 0.49 -6.07 -9.12
C LEU A 11 1.23 -7.06 -8.22
N ASP A 12 2.28 -7.70 -8.72
CA ASP A 12 3.09 -8.59 -7.91
C ASP A 12 3.80 -7.82 -6.78
N HIS A 13 4.30 -6.62 -7.07
CA HIS A 13 4.91 -5.77 -6.04
C HIS A 13 3.90 -5.40 -4.97
N ILE A 14 2.69 -5.05 -5.37
CA ILE A 14 1.62 -4.70 -4.42
C ILE A 14 1.28 -5.90 -3.55
N LYS A 15 1.09 -7.07 -4.17
CA LYS A 15 0.76 -8.29 -3.45
C LYS A 15 1.83 -8.65 -2.43
N ASP A 16 3.10 -8.64 -2.85
CA ASP A 16 4.20 -8.96 -1.96
C ASP A 16 4.25 -8.02 -0.76
N ALA A 17 4.08 -6.72 -1.00
CA ALA A 17 4.11 -5.73 0.07
C ALA A 17 2.93 -5.90 1.04
N ILE A 18 1.74 -6.20 0.53
CA ILE A 18 0.57 -6.47 1.37
C ILE A 18 0.79 -7.70 2.25
N GLU A 19 1.33 -8.76 1.67
CA GLU A 19 1.59 -9.99 2.42
C GLU A 19 2.60 -9.73 3.55
N ARG A 20 3.61 -8.91 3.31
CA ARG A 20 4.58 -8.53 4.33
C ARG A 20 3.96 -7.67 5.43
N LEU A 21 3.07 -6.75 5.07
CA LEU A 21 2.34 -5.95 6.07
C LEU A 21 1.48 -6.83 6.96
N LEU A 22 0.77 -7.78 6.38
CA LEU A 22 -0.07 -8.70 7.13
C LEU A 22 0.76 -9.57 8.07
N GLU A 23 1.92 -10.01 7.63
CA GLU A 23 2.83 -10.79 8.46
C GLU A 23 3.31 -9.98 9.65
N PHE A 24 3.74 -8.74 9.44
CA PHE A 24 4.14 -7.86 10.53
C PHE A 24 3.01 -7.64 11.53
N ASP A 25 1.82 -7.34 11.02
CA ASP A 25 0.66 -7.09 11.87
C ASP A 25 0.28 -8.33 12.69
N SER A 26 0.42 -9.52 12.11
CA SER A 26 0.09 -10.76 12.81
C SER A 26 1.06 -11.06 13.95
N GLN A 27 2.31 -10.67 13.82
CA GLN A 27 3.33 -10.86 14.85
C GLN A 27 3.14 -9.88 16.01
N SER A 28 2.78 -8.65 15.70
CA SER A 28 2.54 -7.62 16.69
C SER A 28 1.75 -6.49 15.99
N PRO A 29 0.57 -6.13 16.53
CA PRO A 29 -0.26 -5.13 15.86
C PRO A 29 0.50 -3.86 15.51
N LEU A 30 0.31 -3.41 14.28
CA LEU A 30 0.93 -2.19 13.78
C LEU A 30 0.14 -0.94 14.15
N GLU A 31 -1.10 -1.11 14.57
CA GLU A 31 -1.97 0.01 14.90
C GLU A 31 -1.34 0.88 15.99
N GLY A 32 -1.27 2.17 15.71
CA GLY A 32 -0.79 3.16 16.68
C GLY A 32 0.71 3.23 16.87
N ILE A 33 1.50 2.41 16.16
CA ILE A 33 2.96 2.52 16.31
C ILE A 33 3.44 3.84 15.71
N GLY A 34 4.43 4.43 16.35
CA GLY A 34 5.01 5.68 15.91
C GLY A 34 6.43 5.52 15.40
N GLU A 35 7.03 6.62 15.02
CA GLU A 35 8.35 6.66 14.39
C GLU A 35 9.49 6.14 15.26
N ARG A 36 9.27 5.91 16.55
CA ARG A 36 10.30 5.35 17.45
C ARG A 36 10.38 3.82 17.37
N ASP A 37 9.38 3.18 16.79
CA ASP A 37 9.37 1.73 16.64
C ASP A 37 10.00 1.40 15.28
N LEU A 38 10.97 0.50 15.27
CA LEU A 38 11.64 0.11 14.03
C LEU A 38 10.67 -0.48 13.01
N ARG A 39 9.60 -1.13 13.48
CA ARG A 39 8.57 -1.66 12.59
C ARG A 39 7.85 -0.55 11.82
N TYR A 40 7.82 0.65 12.37
CA TYR A 40 7.24 1.80 11.70
C TYR A 40 7.90 2.03 10.34
N TYR A 41 9.23 2.05 10.31
CA TYR A 41 9.96 2.31 9.06
C TYR A 41 9.74 1.21 8.03
N GLY A 42 9.69 -0.04 8.47
CA GLY A 42 9.39 -1.15 7.57
C GLY A 42 7.99 -1.07 6.99
N ALA A 43 7.00 -0.78 7.84
CA ALA A 43 5.61 -0.67 7.40
C ALA A 43 5.42 0.53 6.46
N VAL A 44 6.03 1.68 6.78
CA VAL A 44 5.97 2.86 5.92
C VAL A 44 6.56 2.54 4.56
N LYS A 45 7.70 1.87 4.54
CA LYS A 45 8.32 1.49 3.27
C LYS A 45 7.42 0.60 2.42
N LEU A 46 6.76 -0.36 3.05
CA LEU A 46 5.83 -1.25 2.34
C LEU A 46 4.64 -0.48 1.79
N ILE A 47 4.09 0.46 2.56
CA ILE A 47 2.98 1.30 2.11
C ILE A 47 3.43 2.19 0.95
N GLU A 48 4.64 2.72 1.00
CA GLU A 48 5.20 3.50 -0.11
C GLU A 48 5.31 2.65 -1.38
N ILE A 49 5.78 1.42 -1.25
CA ILE A 49 5.89 0.50 -2.39
C ILE A 49 4.51 0.27 -3.02
N ILE A 50 3.50 0.04 -2.19
CA ILE A 50 2.13 -0.18 -2.67
C ILE A 50 1.62 1.06 -3.41
N GLY A 51 1.76 2.23 -2.80
CA GLY A 51 1.29 3.48 -3.39
C GLY A 51 1.99 3.81 -4.69
N GLU A 52 3.30 3.62 -4.75
CA GLU A 52 4.05 3.88 -5.96
C GLU A 52 3.70 2.91 -7.08
N ALA A 53 3.57 1.63 -6.76
CA ALA A 53 3.17 0.64 -7.75
C ALA A 53 1.75 0.91 -8.27
N ALA A 54 0.84 1.28 -7.38
CA ALA A 54 -0.53 1.63 -7.78
C ALA A 54 -0.55 2.86 -8.67
N TYR A 55 0.27 3.86 -8.36
CA TYR A 55 0.38 5.06 -9.20
C TYR A 55 0.83 4.71 -10.62
N LYS A 56 1.73 3.76 -10.76
CA LYS A 56 2.30 3.38 -12.04
C LYS A 56 1.44 2.41 -12.85
N LEU A 57 0.37 1.85 -12.28
CA LEU A 57 -0.56 1.05 -13.05
C LEU A 57 -1.22 1.92 -14.14
N THR A 58 -1.51 1.32 -15.28
CA THR A 58 -2.12 2.06 -16.39
C THR A 58 -3.50 2.57 -16.01
N ASN A 59 -3.92 3.67 -16.63
CA ASN A 59 -5.26 4.21 -16.43
C ASN A 59 -6.33 3.21 -16.88
N GLU A 60 -6.07 2.49 -17.97
CA GLU A 60 -6.97 1.45 -18.44
C GLU A 60 -7.20 0.38 -17.38
N PHE A 61 -6.13 -0.05 -16.72
CA PHE A 61 -6.25 -1.04 -15.65
C PHE A 61 -7.09 -0.50 -14.49
N LYS A 62 -6.78 0.73 -14.05
CA LYS A 62 -7.49 1.35 -12.93
C LYS A 62 -8.96 1.57 -13.24
N GLU A 63 -9.30 1.93 -14.47
CA GLU A 63 -10.68 2.11 -14.88
C GLU A 63 -11.45 0.79 -14.90
N ARG A 64 -10.81 -0.30 -15.31
CA ARG A 64 -11.44 -1.63 -15.30
C ARG A 64 -11.67 -2.15 -13.89
N HIS A 65 -10.96 -1.61 -12.91
CA HIS A 65 -11.06 -2.01 -11.51
C HIS A 65 -11.44 -0.80 -10.64
N SER A 66 -12.45 -0.06 -11.10
CA SER A 66 -12.84 1.20 -10.48
C SER A 66 -13.43 1.05 -9.08
N GLU A 67 -13.82 -0.15 -8.68
CA GLU A 67 -14.28 -0.43 -7.31
C GLU A 67 -13.14 -0.32 -6.30
N THR A 68 -11.89 -0.38 -6.74
CA THR A 68 -10.72 -0.23 -5.89
C THR A 68 -10.45 1.25 -5.65
N PRO A 69 -10.24 1.68 -4.38
CA PRO A 69 -10.02 3.09 -4.08
C PRO A 69 -8.59 3.54 -4.40
N TRP A 70 -8.28 3.66 -5.68
CA TRP A 70 -6.93 3.98 -6.16
C TRP A 70 -6.37 5.28 -5.59
N LYS A 71 -7.18 6.34 -5.56
CA LYS A 71 -6.72 7.63 -5.05
C LYS A 71 -6.31 7.54 -3.59
N LEU A 72 -7.10 6.83 -2.80
CA LEU A 72 -6.80 6.64 -1.38
C LEU A 72 -5.47 5.89 -1.21
N ILE A 73 -5.29 4.82 -1.95
CA ILE A 73 -4.10 3.98 -1.86
C ILE A 73 -2.85 4.75 -2.26
N ILE A 74 -2.93 5.47 -3.36
CA ILE A 74 -1.83 6.30 -3.85
C ILE A 74 -1.52 7.41 -2.85
N ASN A 75 -2.56 8.03 -2.28
CA ASN A 75 -2.38 9.14 -1.35
C ASN A 75 -1.89 8.71 0.04
N MET A 76 -2.02 7.44 0.40
CA MET A 76 -1.47 6.97 1.68
C MET A 76 0.02 7.23 1.79
N ARG A 77 0.75 7.02 0.69
CA ARG A 77 2.17 7.36 0.65
C ARG A 77 2.38 8.84 0.97
N HIS A 78 1.59 9.70 0.33
CA HIS A 78 1.67 11.15 0.50
C HIS A 78 1.38 11.56 1.96
N VAL A 79 0.36 10.96 2.55
CA VAL A 79 -0.01 11.22 3.94
C VAL A 79 1.16 10.88 4.88
N LEU A 80 1.80 9.74 4.67
CA LEU A 80 2.92 9.33 5.50
C LEU A 80 4.14 10.24 5.33
N GLU A 81 4.39 10.72 4.12
CA GLU A 81 5.51 11.61 3.83
C GLU A 81 5.34 13.00 4.44
N HIS A 82 4.11 13.42 4.70
CA HIS A 82 3.80 14.77 5.15
C HIS A 82 3.43 14.87 6.63
N GLY A 83 3.94 13.96 7.45
CA GLY A 83 3.92 14.15 8.89
C GLY A 83 2.87 13.39 9.68
N TYR A 84 2.28 12.40 9.10
CA TYR A 84 1.36 11.51 9.82
C TYR A 84 2.16 10.31 10.29
N PHE A 85 2.64 10.38 11.53
CA PHE A 85 3.64 9.45 12.04
C PHE A 85 3.06 8.21 12.73
N GLN A 86 1.78 7.97 12.59
CA GLN A 86 1.17 6.76 13.15
C GLN A 86 0.54 5.92 12.05
N ILE A 87 0.74 4.62 12.15
CA ILE A 87 0.11 3.67 11.24
C ILE A 87 -1.20 3.25 11.87
N SER A 88 -2.31 3.46 11.18
CA SER A 88 -3.61 3.07 11.68
C SER A 88 -4.01 1.72 11.10
N LYS A 89 -4.72 0.94 11.93
CA LYS A 89 -5.30 -0.32 11.48
C LYS A 89 -6.24 -0.11 10.30
N GLU A 90 -6.98 1.00 10.31
CA GLU A 90 -7.88 1.34 9.22
C GLU A 90 -7.14 1.49 7.89
N ASN A 91 -6.00 2.17 7.91
CA ASN A 91 -5.19 2.35 6.70
C ASN A 91 -4.63 1.03 6.20
N ILE A 92 -4.24 0.14 7.11
CA ILE A 92 -3.78 -1.19 6.76
C ILE A 92 -4.91 -1.98 6.09
N ILE A 93 -6.11 -1.95 6.68
CA ILE A 93 -7.28 -2.65 6.14
C ILE A 93 -7.62 -2.12 4.74
N ARG A 94 -7.61 -0.81 4.55
CA ARG A 94 -7.89 -0.20 3.25
C ARG A 94 -6.86 -0.63 2.20
N THR A 95 -5.59 -0.73 2.61
CA THR A 95 -4.52 -1.18 1.72
C THR A 95 -4.72 -2.64 1.32
N VAL A 96 -5.10 -3.47 2.29
CA VAL A 96 -5.34 -4.89 2.05
C VAL A 96 -6.57 -5.08 1.14
N SER A 97 -7.61 -4.28 1.33
CA SER A 97 -8.83 -4.39 0.53
C SER A 97 -8.60 -4.14 -0.95
N LEU A 98 -7.52 -3.44 -1.30
CA LEU A 98 -7.09 -3.29 -2.69
C LEU A 98 -6.97 -4.65 -3.39
N TYR A 99 -6.54 -5.65 -2.66
CA TYR A 99 -6.21 -6.94 -3.25
C TYR A 99 -7.28 -8.00 -2.98
N TYR A 100 -7.95 -7.94 -1.85
CA TYR A 100 -8.85 -8.99 -1.38
C TYR A 100 -10.33 -8.57 -1.35
N SER A 101 -10.63 -7.42 -1.87
CA SER A 101 -12.02 -6.95 -1.92
C SER A 101 -12.83 -7.65 -3.00
#